data_9f2cdc0ba4bc4d207c2224610ee6ce49
#
_entry.id   9f2cdc0ba4bc4d207c2224610ee6ce49
#
_cell.length_a   1.000
_cell.length_b   1.000
_cell.length_c   1.000
_cell.angle_alpha   90.00
_cell.angle_beta   90.00
_cell.angle_gamma   90.00
#
_symmetry.space_group_name_H-M   'P 1'
#
loop_
_entity.id
_entity.type
_entity.pdbx_description
1 polymer ?
#
loop_
_entity_poly.entity_id
_entity_poly.type
_entity_poly.pdbx_seq_one_letter_code
_entity_poly.pdbx_strand_id
1 'polypeptide(L)'
;MAYNIIFYYSDQQRWYTCGCFGLPLDITPNLDELAAEGVKFDNAFSPQPVCGPCRALFQTGKYPTETGCFRNNLMLPSRIKTLGEYMEKDAGYETAYIGKWHLASDGELEKKPTIDHTITAVPLELRGGYTGYWRAADVLEFTSHGYDGYVFDENNKRIDFKGYRADCINQFALDYLDQYTGEKPFFMTVSQIEPHHQNDHNHYEGPDGSKQRFANFVLPEDLKALGGNAAEEYPDYLGQCASLDENLGRLVAKLKEKGLYDNTVILYASDHGSHFKTRNRDAHLNGYDDYKRSCHDGCLHVPLVICGGPFKGGREVTELVSTESIPKTLLALAGVDVGDRMIGENLLDVVEKKNDNRANEVFAQISESRCGRCIRTADYMYSVYAPGVNGGEAAASDVYADDFLYDMKKDPWQLNNVVADPAYAVVKAELRERLLNWIERAEGARPTITD
;
A
#
# COMPACT_ATOMS: atom_id res chain seq x y z
N MET A 1 28.74 6.89 -1.93
CA MET A 1 27.86 7.66 -2.84
C MET A 1 26.44 7.42 -2.37
N ALA A 2 25.55 8.41 -2.50
CA ALA A 2 24.14 8.24 -2.22
C ALA A 2 23.51 7.39 -3.33
N TYR A 3 22.59 6.48 -2.98
CA TYR A 3 21.85 5.67 -3.96
C TYR A 3 20.77 6.52 -4.62
N ASN A 4 20.45 6.25 -5.88
CA ASN A 4 19.16 6.60 -6.42
C ASN A 4 18.11 5.68 -5.77
N ILE A 5 16.91 6.17 -5.57
CA ILE A 5 15.86 5.43 -4.89
C ILE A 5 14.58 5.47 -5.72
N ILE A 6 14.02 4.30 -6.01
CA ILE A 6 12.71 4.14 -6.65
C ILE A 6 11.77 3.47 -5.68
N PHE A 7 10.67 4.14 -5.36
CA PHE A 7 9.53 3.57 -4.69
C PHE A 7 8.43 3.29 -5.73
N TYR A 8 8.37 2.04 -6.19
CA TYR A 8 7.37 1.55 -7.15
C TYR A 8 6.29 0.81 -6.38
N TYR A 9 5.05 1.27 -6.43
CA TYR A 9 3.98 0.58 -5.75
C TYR A 9 2.68 0.55 -6.54
N SER A 10 1.92 -0.53 -6.32
CA SER A 10 0.62 -0.82 -6.89
C SER A 10 -0.51 -0.41 -5.93
N ASP A 11 -1.73 -0.31 -6.42
CA ASP A 11 -2.95 -0.10 -5.66
C ASP A 11 -3.79 -1.37 -5.66
N GLN A 12 -4.12 -1.89 -4.48
CA GLN A 12 -5.04 -3.04 -4.30
C GLN A 12 -4.46 -4.41 -4.71
N GLN A 13 -3.13 -4.60 -4.69
CA GLN A 13 -2.51 -5.87 -5.06
C GLN A 13 -2.32 -6.80 -3.85
N ARG A 14 -2.93 -7.99 -3.93
CA ARG A 14 -2.71 -9.08 -2.96
C ARG A 14 -1.30 -9.65 -3.10
N TRP A 15 -0.68 -10.10 -1.99
CA TRP A 15 0.62 -10.79 -2.02
C TRP A 15 0.61 -12.02 -2.93
N TYR A 16 -0.47 -12.80 -2.91
CA TYR A 16 -0.62 -14.07 -3.65
C TYR A 16 -0.95 -13.84 -5.14
N THR A 17 -0.33 -12.83 -5.75
CA THR A 17 -0.42 -12.54 -7.19
C THR A 17 0.95 -12.48 -7.85
N CYS A 18 2.01 -12.84 -7.11
CA CYS A 18 3.38 -12.80 -7.60
C CYS A 18 4.02 -14.19 -7.45
N GLY A 19 4.86 -14.59 -8.40
CA GLY A 19 5.54 -15.88 -8.40
C GLY A 19 6.38 -16.10 -7.16
N CYS A 20 7.19 -15.11 -6.77
CA CYS A 20 8.02 -15.15 -5.56
C CYS A 20 7.22 -15.28 -4.25
N PHE A 21 5.92 -14.99 -4.26
CA PHE A 21 5.00 -15.20 -3.13
C PHE A 21 4.10 -16.44 -3.28
N GLY A 22 4.42 -17.34 -4.23
CA GLY A 22 3.78 -18.65 -4.35
C GLY A 22 2.64 -18.77 -5.35
N LEU A 23 2.37 -17.73 -6.17
CA LEU A 23 1.42 -17.87 -7.27
C LEU A 23 1.96 -18.92 -8.28
N PRO A 24 1.18 -19.98 -8.62
CA PRO A 24 1.66 -21.03 -9.53
C PRO A 24 1.48 -20.64 -11.02
N LEU A 25 1.63 -19.36 -11.35
CA LEU A 25 1.54 -18.81 -12.70
C LEU A 25 2.74 -17.88 -12.93
N ASP A 26 3.35 -18.01 -14.09
CA ASP A 26 4.49 -17.16 -14.50
C ASP A 26 3.95 -15.82 -15.05
N ILE A 27 3.60 -14.92 -14.15
CA ILE A 27 3.07 -13.58 -14.51
C ILE A 27 3.88 -12.42 -13.93
N THR A 28 4.83 -12.69 -13.02
CA THR A 28 5.68 -11.66 -12.40
C THR A 28 7.17 -11.98 -12.46
N PRO A 29 7.72 -12.40 -13.62
CA PRO A 29 9.11 -12.84 -13.72
C PRO A 29 10.12 -11.74 -13.37
N ASN A 30 9.81 -10.45 -13.63
CA ASN A 30 10.70 -9.33 -13.34
C ASN A 30 10.77 -9.04 -11.82
N LEU A 31 9.64 -9.12 -11.11
CA LEU A 31 9.62 -9.00 -9.65
C LEU A 31 10.29 -10.19 -8.99
N ASP A 32 10.11 -11.39 -9.55
CA ASP A 32 10.75 -12.62 -9.07
C ASP A 32 12.29 -12.54 -9.22
N GLU A 33 12.79 -11.94 -10.33
CA GLU A 33 14.22 -11.65 -10.53
C GLU A 33 14.72 -10.65 -9.47
N LEU A 34 13.99 -9.54 -9.23
CA LEU A 34 14.35 -8.59 -8.18
C LEU A 34 14.36 -9.22 -6.79
N ALA A 35 13.43 -10.12 -6.49
CA ALA A 35 13.40 -10.87 -5.23
C ALA A 35 14.61 -11.81 -5.10
N ALA A 36 15.00 -12.47 -6.19
CA ALA A 36 16.17 -13.34 -6.24
C ALA A 36 17.50 -12.61 -6.10
N GLU A 37 17.59 -11.35 -6.58
CA GLU A 37 18.76 -10.50 -6.40
C GLU A 37 18.77 -9.77 -5.05
N GLY A 38 17.60 -9.36 -4.57
CA GLY A 38 17.36 -8.48 -3.43
C GLY A 38 16.97 -9.16 -2.13
N VAL A 39 15.94 -8.63 -1.50
CA VAL A 39 15.32 -9.14 -0.26
C VAL A 39 13.82 -9.15 -0.43
N LYS A 40 13.21 -10.31 -0.23
CA LYS A 40 11.76 -10.52 -0.18
C LYS A 40 11.29 -10.55 1.28
N PHE A 41 10.19 -9.88 1.58
CA PHE A 41 9.53 -9.92 2.89
C PHE A 41 8.25 -10.75 2.76
N ASP A 42 8.28 -11.99 3.28
CA ASP A 42 7.17 -12.93 3.11
C ASP A 42 5.88 -12.50 3.80
N ASN A 43 6.00 -11.70 4.86
CA ASN A 43 4.90 -11.30 5.71
C ASN A 43 4.87 -9.77 5.87
N ALA A 44 4.60 -9.05 4.78
CA ALA A 44 4.43 -7.60 4.79
C ALA A 44 2.95 -7.22 4.81
N PHE A 45 2.57 -6.34 5.74
CA PHE A 45 1.17 -5.99 5.97
C PHE A 45 0.94 -4.48 5.87
N SER A 46 -0.15 -4.10 5.20
CA SER A 46 -0.65 -2.72 5.20
C SER A 46 -1.28 -2.39 6.57
N PRO A 47 -0.89 -1.31 7.23
CA PRO A 47 -1.48 -0.93 8.51
C PRO A 47 -2.83 -0.23 8.36
N GLN A 48 -3.26 0.06 7.14
CA GLN A 48 -4.56 0.65 6.82
C GLN A 48 -4.97 0.27 5.38
N PRO A 49 -5.90 -0.68 5.19
CA PRO A 49 -6.25 -1.19 3.86
C PRO A 49 -7.23 -0.27 3.12
N VAL A 50 -6.84 0.99 2.92
CA VAL A 50 -7.57 2.03 2.17
C VAL A 50 -6.55 2.95 1.51
N CYS A 51 -6.75 3.29 0.23
CA CYS A 51 -5.75 4.00 -0.60
C CYS A 51 -5.23 5.31 0.03
N GLY A 52 -6.10 6.31 0.24
CA GLY A 52 -5.70 7.61 0.78
C GLY A 52 -4.99 7.50 2.13
N PRO A 53 -5.56 6.83 3.14
CA PRO A 53 -4.92 6.59 4.43
C PRO A 53 -3.55 5.90 4.35
N CYS A 54 -3.42 4.84 3.56
CA CYS A 54 -2.13 4.16 3.39
C CYS A 54 -1.10 5.05 2.69
N ARG A 55 -1.52 5.82 1.68
CA ARG A 55 -0.66 6.78 0.99
C ARG A 55 -0.21 7.91 1.91
N ALA A 56 -1.10 8.42 2.79
CA ALA A 56 -0.74 9.38 3.83
C ALA A 56 0.34 8.80 4.76
N LEU A 57 0.21 7.53 5.13
CA LEU A 57 1.19 6.83 5.94
C LEU A 57 2.53 6.68 5.18
N PHE A 58 2.54 6.34 3.89
CA PHE A 58 3.77 6.29 3.07
C PHE A 58 4.47 7.65 3.01
N GLN A 59 3.72 8.76 3.05
CA GLN A 59 4.30 10.08 3.05
C GLN A 59 4.77 10.56 4.42
N THR A 60 4.22 10.05 5.52
CA THR A 60 4.44 10.62 6.86
C THR A 60 5.08 9.66 7.86
N GLY A 61 5.01 8.35 7.64
CA GLY A 61 5.38 7.34 8.63
C GLY A 61 4.52 7.39 9.90
N LYS A 62 3.27 7.89 9.80
CA LYS A 62 2.33 8.10 10.91
C LYS A 62 1.00 7.43 10.64
N TYR A 63 0.35 6.92 11.70
CA TYR A 63 -0.96 6.33 11.55
C TYR A 63 -2.03 7.34 11.10
N PRO A 64 -3.05 6.88 10.36
CA PRO A 64 -4.16 7.73 9.90
C PRO A 64 -4.87 8.50 11.01
N THR A 65 -5.00 7.93 12.21
CA THR A 65 -5.56 8.62 13.39
C THR A 65 -4.72 9.82 13.86
N GLU A 66 -3.40 9.78 13.68
CA GLU A 66 -2.50 10.89 14.01
C GLU A 66 -2.51 11.97 12.92
N THR A 67 -2.55 11.57 11.64
CA THR A 67 -2.56 12.51 10.52
C THR A 67 -3.92 13.16 10.28
N GLY A 68 -4.99 12.47 10.66
CA GLY A 68 -6.37 12.81 10.30
C GLY A 68 -6.84 12.24 8.97
N CYS A 69 -5.93 11.65 8.17
CA CYS A 69 -6.26 11.04 6.87
C CYS A 69 -6.73 9.59 7.05
N PHE A 70 -7.82 9.37 7.79
CA PHE A 70 -8.29 8.01 8.14
C PHE A 70 -9.26 7.40 7.12
N ARG A 71 -9.71 8.17 6.14
CA ARG A 71 -10.56 7.71 5.01
C ARG A 71 -10.11 8.33 3.70
N ASN A 72 -10.60 7.79 2.60
CA ASN A 72 -10.37 8.38 1.29
C ASN A 72 -10.86 9.82 1.21
N ASN A 73 -10.28 10.56 0.28
CA ASN A 73 -10.58 11.95 -0.04
C ASN A 73 -10.26 12.96 1.07
N LEU A 74 -9.57 12.57 2.14
CA LEU A 74 -9.02 13.55 3.09
C LEU A 74 -7.62 14.00 2.64
N MET A 75 -7.42 15.32 2.66
CA MET A 75 -6.16 15.95 2.29
C MET A 75 -5.10 15.74 3.36
N LEU A 76 -3.85 15.53 2.93
CA LEU A 76 -2.71 15.45 3.84
C LEU A 76 -2.44 16.81 4.48
N PRO A 77 -2.42 16.90 5.84
CA PRO A 77 -2.21 18.17 6.50
C PRO A 77 -0.81 18.76 6.24
N SER A 78 -0.74 20.00 5.81
CA SER A 78 0.52 20.71 5.52
C SER A 78 1.45 20.90 6.73
N ARG A 79 0.95 20.70 7.96
CA ARG A 79 1.75 20.78 9.21
C ARG A 79 2.67 19.56 9.40
N ILE A 80 2.46 18.46 8.65
CA ILE A 80 3.22 17.23 8.80
C ILE A 80 4.26 17.17 7.69
N LYS A 81 5.54 17.09 8.09
CA LYS A 81 6.64 16.95 7.14
C LYS A 81 6.60 15.58 6.46
N THR A 82 6.66 15.57 5.14
CA THR A 82 6.47 14.38 4.31
C THR A 82 7.78 13.75 3.88
N LEU A 83 7.69 12.51 3.37
CA LEU A 83 8.81 11.79 2.76
C LEU A 83 9.47 12.61 1.63
N GLY A 84 8.67 13.20 0.72
CA GLY A 84 9.19 14.05 -0.34
C GLY A 84 9.94 15.27 0.19
N GLU A 85 9.42 15.93 1.23
CA GLU A 85 10.12 17.07 1.86
C GLU A 85 11.44 16.67 2.54
N TYR A 86 11.49 15.50 3.21
CA TYR A 86 12.73 14.97 3.78
C TYR A 86 13.74 14.66 2.69
N MET A 87 13.33 13.99 1.62
CA MET A 87 14.20 13.64 0.50
C MET A 87 14.78 14.87 -0.18
N GLU A 88 13.95 15.88 -0.46
CA GLU A 88 14.40 17.09 -1.14
C GLU A 88 15.22 18.02 -0.24
N LYS A 89 14.68 18.36 0.95
CA LYS A 89 15.24 19.41 1.80
C LYS A 89 16.38 18.92 2.72
N ASP A 90 16.27 17.69 3.25
CA ASP A 90 17.24 17.18 4.22
C ASP A 90 18.29 16.27 3.56
N ALA A 91 17.89 15.47 2.55
CA ALA A 91 18.80 14.58 1.84
C ALA A 91 19.38 15.17 0.55
N GLY A 92 18.80 16.24 0.00
CA GLY A 92 19.25 16.92 -1.21
C GLY A 92 19.00 16.16 -2.52
N TYR A 93 18.00 15.30 -2.53
CA TYR A 93 17.58 14.53 -3.70
C TYR A 93 16.79 15.39 -4.70
N GLU A 94 16.90 15.06 -5.97
CA GLU A 94 15.91 15.44 -6.97
C GLU A 94 14.68 14.53 -6.81
N THR A 95 13.49 15.12 -6.75
CA THR A 95 12.26 14.36 -6.50
C THR A 95 11.43 14.20 -7.78
N ALA A 96 10.86 13.01 -7.98
CA ALA A 96 9.91 12.72 -9.06
C ALA A 96 8.70 11.97 -8.49
N TYR A 97 7.48 12.37 -8.89
CA TYR A 97 6.23 11.68 -8.55
C TYR A 97 5.41 11.41 -9.82
N ILE A 98 4.99 10.15 -9.99
CA ILE A 98 4.31 9.68 -11.20
C ILE A 98 3.13 8.81 -10.82
N GLY A 99 1.93 9.09 -11.35
CA GLY A 99 0.72 8.31 -11.16
C GLY A 99 -0.28 8.88 -10.15
N LYS A 100 -0.85 8.05 -9.27
CA LYS A 100 -1.92 8.42 -8.34
C LYS A 100 -1.37 9.05 -7.06
N TRP A 101 -1.83 10.27 -6.73
CA TRP A 101 -1.48 10.96 -5.47
C TRP A 101 -2.44 10.64 -4.34
N HIS A 102 -3.72 10.96 -4.50
CA HIS A 102 -4.86 10.70 -3.59
C HIS A 102 -4.71 11.32 -2.19
N LEU A 103 -4.10 12.50 -2.08
CA LEU A 103 -3.85 13.21 -0.83
C LEU A 103 -4.14 14.72 -0.89
N ALA A 104 -4.90 15.18 -1.90
CA ALA A 104 -5.23 16.59 -2.08
C ALA A 104 -6.74 16.89 -2.23
N SER A 105 -7.59 15.86 -2.33
CA SER A 105 -9.05 16.01 -2.45
C SER A 105 -9.73 16.32 -1.11
N ASP A 106 -10.95 16.86 -1.14
CA ASP A 106 -11.88 17.16 -0.03
C ASP A 106 -11.37 18.05 1.11
N GLY A 107 -10.10 18.41 1.15
CA GLY A 107 -9.51 19.20 2.23
C GLY A 107 -9.22 18.40 3.50
N GLU A 108 -8.83 19.11 4.54
CA GLU A 108 -8.67 18.55 5.88
C GLU A 108 -10.04 18.24 6.49
N LEU A 109 -10.09 17.37 7.50
CA LEU A 109 -11.34 16.89 8.12
C LEU A 109 -12.34 18.00 8.48
N GLU A 110 -11.83 19.15 8.91
CA GLU A 110 -12.65 20.32 9.34
C GLU A 110 -12.71 21.44 8.30
N LYS A 111 -11.99 21.32 7.17
CA LYS A 111 -11.87 22.38 6.15
C LYS A 111 -12.03 21.78 4.76
N LYS A 112 -13.17 22.02 4.14
CA LYS A 112 -13.37 21.66 2.72
C LYS A 112 -12.58 22.61 1.82
N PRO A 113 -11.90 22.09 0.78
CA PRO A 113 -11.25 22.93 -0.21
C PRO A 113 -12.29 23.70 -1.02
N THR A 114 -11.87 24.83 -1.57
CA THR A 114 -12.67 25.59 -2.55
C THR A 114 -12.59 24.99 -3.96
N ILE A 115 -11.62 24.10 -4.19
CA ILE A 115 -11.35 23.44 -5.48
C ILE A 115 -11.34 21.93 -5.25
N ASP A 116 -12.05 21.21 -6.08
CA ASP A 116 -12.01 19.74 -6.13
C ASP A 116 -10.77 19.28 -6.90
N HIS A 117 -9.80 18.71 -6.19
CA HIS A 117 -8.58 18.20 -6.81
C HIS A 117 -8.71 16.76 -7.36
N THR A 118 -9.84 16.11 -7.19
CA THR A 118 -10.04 14.73 -7.72
C THR A 118 -9.86 14.65 -9.24
N ILE A 119 -10.23 15.72 -9.95
CA ILE A 119 -10.17 15.82 -11.43
C ILE A 119 -9.36 17.02 -11.94
N THR A 120 -8.80 17.84 -11.04
CA THR A 120 -7.99 19.02 -11.37
C THR A 120 -6.55 18.85 -10.92
N ALA A 121 -5.66 19.75 -11.37
CA ALA A 121 -4.26 19.71 -10.98
C ALA A 121 -4.08 19.86 -9.47
N VAL A 122 -3.19 19.06 -8.89
CA VAL A 122 -2.72 19.22 -7.52
C VAL A 122 -1.73 20.40 -7.49
N PRO A 123 -1.99 21.49 -6.76
CA PRO A 123 -1.08 22.62 -6.69
C PRO A 123 0.20 22.24 -5.92
N LEU A 124 1.29 22.97 -6.19
CA LEU A 124 2.63 22.65 -5.68
C LEU A 124 2.68 22.47 -4.15
N GLU A 125 1.96 23.30 -3.42
CA GLU A 125 1.88 23.26 -1.95
C GLU A 125 1.20 22.02 -1.38
N LEU A 126 0.45 21.26 -2.19
CA LEU A 126 -0.23 20.02 -1.81
C LEU A 126 0.47 18.76 -2.34
N ARG A 127 1.64 18.89 -2.98
CA ARG A 127 2.41 17.76 -3.53
C ARG A 127 3.36 17.11 -2.52
N GLY A 128 3.26 17.41 -1.24
CA GLY A 128 4.09 16.77 -0.21
C GLY A 128 5.61 16.90 -0.44
N GLY A 129 6.08 18.05 -0.96
CA GLY A 129 7.50 18.31 -1.19
C GLY A 129 8.08 17.75 -2.49
N TYR A 130 7.28 17.14 -3.36
CA TYR A 130 7.73 16.74 -4.70
C TYR A 130 7.69 17.97 -5.63
N THR A 131 8.79 18.73 -5.65
CA THR A 131 8.89 19.99 -6.42
C THR A 131 9.54 19.80 -7.80
N GLY A 132 10.17 18.66 -8.04
CA GLY A 132 10.82 18.30 -9.30
C GLY A 132 9.83 17.79 -10.37
N TYR A 133 10.11 16.62 -10.90
CA TYR A 133 9.27 16.02 -11.96
C TYR A 133 7.94 15.54 -11.40
N TRP A 134 6.85 16.00 -12.00
CA TRP A 134 5.49 15.63 -11.61
C TRP A 134 4.68 15.20 -12.82
N ARG A 135 4.14 13.98 -12.80
CA ARG A 135 3.21 13.42 -13.81
C ARG A 135 2.13 12.65 -13.07
N ALA A 136 1.20 13.37 -12.45
CA ALA A 136 0.24 12.75 -11.55
C ALA A 136 -1.15 13.38 -11.60
N ALA A 137 -2.13 12.61 -11.12
CA ALA A 137 -3.46 13.06 -10.78
C ALA A 137 -3.77 12.69 -9.32
N ASP A 138 -4.65 13.44 -8.66
CA ASP A 138 -5.00 13.11 -7.28
C ASP A 138 -5.75 11.77 -7.23
N VAL A 139 -6.94 11.68 -7.82
CA VAL A 139 -7.67 10.40 -7.97
C VAL A 139 -7.56 9.95 -9.41
N LEU A 140 -6.51 9.19 -9.72
CA LEU A 140 -6.19 8.80 -11.10
C LEU A 140 -7.33 8.02 -11.77
N GLU A 141 -8.15 7.27 -11.01
CA GLU A 141 -9.32 6.57 -11.56
C GLU A 141 -10.43 7.51 -12.08
N PHE A 142 -10.47 8.77 -11.60
CA PHE A 142 -11.44 9.77 -12.08
C PHE A 142 -10.93 10.52 -13.31
N THR A 143 -9.64 10.45 -13.58
CA THR A 143 -9.01 11.10 -14.73
C THR A 143 -8.62 10.11 -15.82
N SER A 144 -8.89 8.81 -15.64
CA SER A 144 -8.48 7.77 -16.60
C SER A 144 -9.30 6.49 -16.49
N HIS A 145 -9.34 5.75 -17.59
CA HIS A 145 -9.78 4.36 -17.71
C HIS A 145 -8.65 3.50 -18.25
N GLY A 146 -8.91 2.23 -18.53
CA GLY A 146 -7.89 1.26 -18.90
C GLY A 146 -7.00 1.69 -20.09
N TYR A 147 -7.54 2.46 -21.06
CA TYR A 147 -6.82 2.77 -22.30
C TYR A 147 -6.70 4.26 -22.65
N ASP A 148 -7.23 5.14 -21.85
CA ASP A 148 -7.09 6.58 -22.02
C ASP A 148 -7.20 7.34 -20.70
N GLY A 149 -6.74 8.57 -20.71
CA GLY A 149 -6.84 9.44 -19.56
C GLY A 149 -5.91 10.63 -19.65
N TYR A 150 -5.74 11.27 -18.49
CA TYR A 150 -4.81 12.38 -18.35
C TYR A 150 -4.22 12.46 -16.95
N VAL A 151 -3.05 13.08 -16.88
CA VAL A 151 -2.38 13.53 -15.66
C VAL A 151 -2.04 15.00 -15.81
N PHE A 152 -1.41 15.57 -14.77
CA PHE A 152 -0.90 16.94 -14.80
C PHE A 152 0.61 16.95 -14.62
N ASP A 153 1.27 17.93 -15.25
CA ASP A 153 2.70 18.15 -15.10
C ASP A 153 3.03 19.09 -13.91
N GLU A 154 4.32 19.36 -13.71
CA GLU A 154 4.83 20.25 -12.66
C GLU A 154 4.29 21.68 -12.76
N ASN A 155 3.84 22.11 -13.95
CA ASN A 155 3.26 23.43 -14.23
C ASN A 155 1.73 23.43 -14.20
N ASN A 156 1.09 22.36 -13.68
CA ASN A 156 -0.37 22.17 -13.66
C ASN A 156 -1.00 22.03 -15.06
N LYS A 157 -0.20 21.77 -16.08
CA LYS A 157 -0.72 21.54 -17.44
C LYS A 157 -1.19 20.10 -17.58
N ARG A 158 -2.38 19.93 -18.13
CA ARG A 158 -2.93 18.62 -18.48
C ARG A 158 -2.13 17.95 -19.57
N ILE A 159 -1.82 16.68 -19.39
CA ILE A 159 -1.17 15.78 -20.34
C ILE A 159 -2.09 14.59 -20.57
N ASP A 160 -2.67 14.52 -21.77
CA ASP A 160 -3.50 13.39 -22.19
C ASP A 160 -2.63 12.22 -22.65
N PHE A 161 -3.08 10.99 -22.40
CA PHE A 161 -2.43 9.77 -22.88
C PHE A 161 -3.44 8.81 -23.52
N LYS A 162 -2.94 7.95 -24.42
CA LYS A 162 -3.68 6.86 -25.06
C LYS A 162 -2.82 5.62 -25.07
N GLY A 163 -3.40 4.49 -24.74
CA GLY A 163 -2.74 3.20 -24.53
C GLY A 163 -3.07 2.67 -23.17
N TYR A 164 -2.67 1.43 -22.86
CA TYR A 164 -2.96 0.86 -21.57
C TYR A 164 -2.37 1.73 -20.45
N ARG A 165 -3.21 2.05 -19.43
CA ARG A 165 -2.88 3.08 -18.44
C ARG A 165 -1.57 2.80 -17.70
N ALA A 166 -1.34 1.56 -17.24
CA ALA A 166 -0.08 1.22 -16.57
C ALA A 166 1.15 1.46 -17.46
N ASP A 167 1.06 1.18 -18.76
CA ASP A 167 2.14 1.43 -19.71
C ASP A 167 2.40 2.93 -19.88
N CYS A 168 1.34 3.73 -19.97
CA CYS A 168 1.44 5.18 -20.12
C CYS A 168 2.03 5.84 -18.85
N ILE A 169 1.60 5.41 -17.66
CA ILE A 169 2.17 5.88 -16.38
C ILE A 169 3.64 5.49 -16.29
N ASN A 170 3.99 4.26 -16.61
CA ASN A 170 5.39 3.82 -16.62
C ASN A 170 6.24 4.57 -17.63
N GLN A 171 5.68 4.93 -18.80
CA GLN A 171 6.40 5.71 -19.80
C GLN A 171 6.89 7.06 -19.25
N PHE A 172 6.10 7.73 -18.40
CA PHE A 172 6.57 8.96 -17.74
C PHE A 172 7.78 8.71 -16.83
N ALA A 173 7.89 7.54 -16.20
CA ALA A 173 9.09 7.18 -15.44
C ALA A 173 10.31 6.96 -16.34
N LEU A 174 10.12 6.32 -17.50
CA LEU A 174 11.18 6.17 -18.49
C LEU A 174 11.61 7.52 -19.07
N ASP A 175 10.66 8.42 -19.36
CA ASP A 175 10.93 9.78 -19.85
C ASP A 175 11.73 10.60 -18.81
N TYR A 176 11.44 10.44 -17.51
CA TYR A 176 12.24 11.03 -16.44
C TYR A 176 13.68 10.51 -16.49
N LEU A 177 13.88 9.21 -16.59
CA LEU A 177 15.22 8.63 -16.65
C LEU A 177 15.98 9.07 -17.91
N ASP A 178 15.29 9.32 -19.03
CA ASP A 178 15.92 9.81 -20.25
C ASP A 178 16.47 11.24 -20.11
N GLN A 179 15.83 12.09 -19.33
CA GLN A 179 16.28 13.47 -19.10
C GLN A 179 17.13 13.64 -17.82
N TYR A 180 17.30 12.60 -16.99
CA TYR A 180 18.09 12.66 -15.77
C TYR A 180 19.56 12.94 -16.05
N THR A 181 20.11 13.98 -15.43
CA THR A 181 21.48 14.47 -15.70
C THR A 181 22.55 13.85 -14.80
N GLY A 182 22.18 13.25 -13.68
CA GLY A 182 23.12 12.69 -12.71
C GLY A 182 23.78 13.71 -11.78
N GLU A 183 23.33 14.96 -11.75
CA GLU A 183 23.88 16.01 -10.89
C GLU A 183 23.60 15.77 -9.39
N LYS A 184 22.43 15.22 -9.08
CA LYS A 184 22.00 14.84 -7.74
C LYS A 184 21.42 13.43 -7.78
N PRO A 185 21.44 12.67 -6.66
CA PRO A 185 20.67 11.43 -6.60
C PRO A 185 19.18 11.75 -6.74
N PHE A 186 18.42 10.84 -7.33
CA PHE A 186 16.97 11.00 -7.44
C PHE A 186 16.20 10.12 -6.46
N PHE A 187 15.07 10.63 -6.01
CA PHE A 187 14.01 9.88 -5.38
C PHE A 187 12.78 9.90 -6.27
N MET A 188 12.45 8.77 -6.87
CA MET A 188 11.30 8.63 -7.77
C MET A 188 10.24 7.74 -7.15
N THR A 189 9.03 8.26 -7.02
CA THR A 189 7.83 7.50 -6.67
C THR A 189 7.04 7.20 -7.93
N VAL A 190 6.84 5.91 -8.23
CA VAL A 190 5.94 5.43 -9.28
C VAL A 190 4.74 4.76 -8.62
N SER A 191 3.63 5.45 -8.63
CA SER A 191 2.38 5.06 -7.99
C SER A 191 1.38 4.61 -9.04
N GLN A 192 1.43 3.34 -9.40
CA GLN A 192 0.47 2.72 -10.31
C GLN A 192 -0.91 2.61 -9.67
N ILE A 193 -1.96 2.68 -10.47
CA ILE A 193 -3.30 2.42 -9.98
C ILE A 193 -3.69 0.94 -10.13
N GLU A 194 -3.12 0.22 -11.09
CA GLU A 194 -3.35 -1.21 -11.24
C GLU A 194 -2.81 -1.98 -10.01
N PRO A 195 -3.46 -3.08 -9.62
CA PRO A 195 -4.67 -3.70 -10.17
C PRO A 195 -5.98 -3.23 -9.52
N HIS A 196 -6.17 -1.94 -9.27
CA HIS A 196 -7.38 -1.39 -8.66
C HIS A 196 -8.63 -1.63 -9.52
N HIS A 197 -9.75 -1.92 -8.86
CA HIS A 197 -11.06 -1.99 -9.49
C HIS A 197 -11.49 -0.62 -10.05
N GLN A 198 -11.98 -0.57 -11.27
CA GLN A 198 -12.52 0.66 -11.87
C GLN A 198 -13.96 0.84 -11.41
N ASN A 199 -14.17 1.73 -10.43
CA ASN A 199 -15.43 1.80 -9.69
C ASN A 199 -16.63 2.25 -10.52
N ASP A 200 -16.45 3.21 -11.42
CA ASP A 200 -17.51 3.73 -12.29
C ASP A 200 -17.92 2.72 -13.38
N HIS A 201 -17.04 1.84 -13.79
CA HIS A 201 -17.32 0.73 -14.70
C HIS A 201 -17.71 -0.57 -13.95
N ASN A 202 -17.54 -0.62 -12.64
CA ASN A 202 -17.85 -1.76 -11.76
C ASN A 202 -17.18 -3.09 -12.19
N HIS A 203 -15.96 -3.03 -12.72
CA HIS A 203 -15.14 -4.20 -13.05
C HIS A 203 -13.64 -3.87 -13.01
N TYR A 204 -12.79 -4.90 -13.05
CA TYR A 204 -11.35 -4.72 -13.27
C TYR A 204 -11.06 -4.55 -14.76
N GLU A 205 -10.22 -3.60 -15.11
CA GLU A 205 -9.84 -3.29 -16.50
C GLU A 205 -8.44 -3.85 -16.82
N GLY A 206 -8.35 -5.17 -16.99
CA GLY A 206 -7.12 -5.81 -17.45
C GLY A 206 -6.77 -5.43 -18.90
N PRO A 207 -5.49 -5.57 -19.33
CA PRO A 207 -5.14 -5.43 -20.74
C PRO A 207 -5.98 -6.34 -21.63
N ASP A 208 -6.19 -5.90 -22.90
CA ASP A 208 -6.91 -6.69 -23.90
C ASP A 208 -6.38 -8.11 -23.97
N GLY A 209 -7.27 -9.10 -23.90
CA GLY A 209 -6.90 -10.50 -23.92
C GLY A 209 -6.63 -11.14 -22.56
N SER A 210 -6.73 -10.38 -21.44
CA SER A 210 -6.51 -10.91 -20.09
C SER A 210 -7.39 -12.11 -19.76
N LYS A 211 -8.70 -12.05 -20.07
CA LYS A 211 -9.63 -13.17 -19.82
C LYS A 211 -9.23 -14.45 -20.57
N GLN A 212 -8.70 -14.33 -21.78
CA GLN A 212 -8.20 -15.47 -22.55
C GLN A 212 -6.85 -15.98 -22.03
N ARG A 213 -5.90 -15.06 -21.72
CA ARG A 213 -4.59 -15.38 -21.18
C ARG A 213 -4.70 -16.13 -19.84
N PHE A 214 -5.62 -15.73 -19.00
CA PHE A 214 -5.79 -16.26 -17.65
C PHE A 214 -7.04 -17.13 -17.48
N ALA A 215 -7.56 -17.72 -18.56
CA ALA A 215 -8.75 -18.59 -18.50
C ALA A 215 -8.61 -19.80 -17.55
N ASN A 216 -7.37 -20.25 -17.28
CA ASN A 216 -7.06 -21.36 -16.38
C ASN A 216 -6.52 -20.89 -15.02
N PHE A 217 -6.96 -19.74 -14.56
CA PHE A 217 -6.56 -19.23 -13.25
C PHE A 217 -7.03 -20.11 -12.08
N VAL A 218 -6.32 -20.03 -10.97
CA VAL A 218 -6.70 -20.69 -9.73
C VAL A 218 -7.00 -19.63 -8.68
N LEU A 219 -8.19 -19.65 -8.12
CA LEU A 219 -8.56 -18.75 -7.02
C LEU A 219 -7.84 -19.17 -5.73
N PRO A 220 -7.33 -18.22 -4.95
CA PRO A 220 -6.96 -18.45 -3.56
C PRO A 220 -8.13 -19.03 -2.76
N GLU A 221 -7.85 -19.87 -1.78
CA GLU A 221 -8.88 -20.63 -1.05
C GLU A 221 -9.90 -19.74 -0.34
N ASP A 222 -9.49 -18.56 0.15
CA ASP A 222 -10.43 -17.59 0.74
C ASP A 222 -11.47 -17.09 -0.27
N LEU A 223 -11.04 -16.75 -1.48
CA LEU A 223 -11.94 -16.28 -2.53
C LEU A 223 -12.83 -17.40 -3.07
N LYS A 224 -12.27 -18.61 -3.18
CA LYS A 224 -13.00 -19.80 -3.61
C LYS A 224 -14.08 -20.21 -2.60
N ALA A 225 -13.75 -20.23 -1.30
CA ALA A 225 -14.66 -20.66 -0.25
C ALA A 225 -15.77 -19.62 0.03
N LEU A 226 -15.45 -18.33 -0.01
CA LEU A 226 -16.37 -17.27 0.38
C LEU A 226 -17.21 -16.71 -0.78
N GLY A 227 -16.83 -16.99 -2.04
CA GLY A 227 -17.54 -16.50 -3.22
C GLY A 227 -17.19 -15.05 -3.56
N GLY A 228 -18.15 -14.14 -3.58
CA GLY A 228 -17.96 -12.78 -4.10
C GLY A 228 -17.96 -12.75 -5.62
N ASN A 229 -17.20 -11.81 -6.24
CA ASN A 229 -17.12 -11.69 -7.70
C ASN A 229 -15.76 -12.12 -8.29
N ALA A 230 -14.88 -12.73 -7.48
CA ALA A 230 -13.54 -13.11 -7.92
C ALA A 230 -13.54 -14.07 -9.12
N ALA A 231 -14.51 -14.99 -9.21
CA ALA A 231 -14.58 -15.93 -10.34
C ALA A 231 -14.72 -15.23 -11.71
N GLU A 232 -15.35 -14.07 -11.74
CA GLU A 232 -15.55 -13.27 -12.96
C GLU A 232 -14.38 -12.31 -13.20
N GLU A 233 -13.86 -11.69 -12.14
CA GLU A 233 -12.97 -10.54 -12.19
C GLU A 233 -11.49 -10.91 -12.13
N TYR A 234 -11.15 -12.08 -11.58
CA TYR A 234 -9.76 -12.45 -11.31
C TYR A 234 -8.86 -12.55 -12.54
N PRO A 235 -9.35 -12.99 -13.73
CA PRO A 235 -8.53 -12.97 -14.94
C PRO A 235 -8.05 -11.57 -15.35
N ASP A 236 -8.91 -10.55 -15.28
CA ASP A 236 -8.54 -9.17 -15.57
C ASP A 236 -7.60 -8.61 -14.49
N TYR A 237 -7.85 -8.94 -13.22
CA TYR A 237 -6.97 -8.60 -12.11
C TYR A 237 -5.54 -9.18 -12.29
N LEU A 238 -5.43 -10.45 -12.69
CA LEU A 238 -4.14 -11.07 -13.02
C LEU A 238 -3.48 -10.41 -14.23
N GLY A 239 -4.27 -10.00 -15.23
CA GLY A 239 -3.79 -9.23 -16.38
C GLY A 239 -3.16 -7.90 -15.96
N GLN A 240 -3.81 -7.19 -15.04
CA GLN A 240 -3.27 -5.98 -14.45
C GLN A 240 -1.95 -6.23 -13.70
N CYS A 241 -1.88 -7.30 -12.89
CA CYS A 241 -0.66 -7.68 -12.18
C CYS A 241 0.49 -8.03 -13.14
N ALA A 242 0.20 -8.76 -14.23
CA ALA A 242 1.18 -9.06 -15.26
C ALA A 242 1.69 -7.79 -15.95
N SER A 243 0.80 -6.85 -16.25
CA SER A 243 1.19 -5.56 -16.85
C SER A 243 2.07 -4.72 -15.93
N LEU A 244 1.80 -4.71 -14.61
CA LEU A 244 2.68 -4.06 -13.63
C LEU A 244 4.09 -4.64 -13.66
N ASP A 245 4.22 -5.96 -13.72
CA ASP A 245 5.50 -6.64 -13.79
C ASP A 245 6.25 -6.35 -15.10
N GLU A 246 5.55 -6.40 -16.24
CA GLU A 246 6.13 -6.04 -17.54
C GLU A 246 6.66 -4.59 -17.52
N ASN A 247 5.94 -3.67 -16.88
CA ASN A 247 6.36 -2.28 -16.72
C ASN A 247 7.54 -2.13 -15.73
N LEU A 248 7.58 -2.90 -14.65
CA LEU A 248 8.74 -2.97 -13.76
C LEU A 248 9.98 -3.45 -14.52
N GLY A 249 9.83 -4.48 -15.35
CA GLY A 249 10.92 -4.98 -16.23
C GLY A 249 11.44 -3.91 -17.20
N ARG A 250 10.54 -3.13 -17.82
CA ARG A 250 10.92 -2.00 -18.70
C ARG A 250 11.71 -0.93 -17.93
N LEU A 251 11.31 -0.63 -16.69
CA LEU A 251 12.01 0.33 -15.83
C LEU A 251 13.40 -0.18 -15.46
N VAL A 252 13.53 -1.44 -15.05
CA VAL A 252 14.81 -2.08 -14.74
C VAL A 252 15.73 -2.11 -15.98
N ALA A 253 15.19 -2.46 -17.15
CA ALA A 253 15.95 -2.43 -18.40
C ALA A 253 16.47 -1.03 -18.73
N LYS A 254 15.67 0.01 -18.53
CA LYS A 254 16.08 1.41 -18.73
C LYS A 254 17.19 1.83 -17.74
N LEU A 255 17.11 1.42 -16.49
CA LEU A 255 18.19 1.67 -15.51
C LEU A 255 19.50 0.97 -15.91
N LYS A 256 19.43 -0.27 -16.40
CA LYS A 256 20.58 -1.02 -16.92
C LYS A 256 21.17 -0.33 -18.16
N GLU A 257 20.33 0.10 -19.12
CA GLU A 257 20.73 0.85 -20.32
C GLU A 257 21.47 2.15 -19.98
N LYS A 258 20.99 2.88 -18.96
CA LYS A 258 21.58 4.14 -18.51
C LYS A 258 22.81 3.96 -17.57
N GLY A 259 23.16 2.73 -17.19
CA GLY A 259 24.22 2.45 -16.23
C GLY A 259 23.90 2.91 -14.81
N LEU A 260 22.62 3.02 -14.48
CA LEU A 260 22.13 3.49 -13.16
C LEU A 260 21.77 2.36 -12.21
N TYR A 261 21.53 1.14 -12.73
CA TYR A 261 20.98 0.01 -11.97
C TYR A 261 21.79 -0.31 -10.70
N ASP A 262 23.11 -0.41 -10.80
CA ASP A 262 23.99 -0.80 -9.69
C ASP A 262 24.02 0.23 -8.53
N ASN A 263 23.65 1.49 -8.81
CA ASN A 263 23.55 2.57 -7.82
C ASN A 263 22.10 2.95 -7.51
N THR A 264 21.12 2.09 -7.83
CA THR A 264 19.71 2.32 -7.57
C THR A 264 19.16 1.28 -6.60
N VAL A 265 18.38 1.73 -5.62
CA VAL A 265 17.55 0.85 -4.78
C VAL A 265 16.12 0.93 -5.30
N ILE A 266 15.54 -0.22 -5.61
CA ILE A 266 14.14 -0.37 -6.03
C ILE A 266 13.37 -1.04 -4.91
N LEU A 267 12.33 -0.38 -4.41
CA LEU A 267 11.36 -0.92 -3.48
C LEU A 267 10.03 -1.10 -4.20
N TYR A 268 9.57 -2.35 -4.30
CA TYR A 268 8.25 -2.71 -4.81
C TYR A 268 7.32 -3.07 -3.66
N ALA A 269 6.10 -2.49 -3.63
CA ALA A 269 5.08 -2.79 -2.62
C ALA A 269 3.67 -2.61 -3.19
N SER A 270 2.64 -2.88 -2.38
CA SER A 270 1.26 -2.40 -2.60
C SER A 270 0.77 -1.61 -1.40
N ASP A 271 -0.16 -0.69 -1.59
CA ASP A 271 -0.79 0.04 -0.49
C ASP A 271 -1.74 -0.85 0.32
N HIS A 272 -2.48 -1.75 -0.31
CA HIS A 272 -3.31 -2.80 0.31
C HIS A 272 -3.66 -3.88 -0.71
N GLY A 273 -4.34 -4.95 -0.24
CA GLY A 273 -4.85 -6.03 -1.08
C GLY A 273 -6.31 -5.87 -1.47
N SER A 274 -6.96 -7.00 -1.81
CA SER A 274 -8.36 -7.08 -2.23
C SER A 274 -9.03 -8.36 -1.74
N HIS A 275 -10.27 -8.27 -1.27
CA HIS A 275 -11.07 -9.45 -0.89
C HIS A 275 -12.26 -9.74 -1.83
N PHE A 276 -12.38 -9.06 -2.94
CA PHE A 276 -13.35 -9.35 -4.00
C PHE A 276 -14.79 -9.51 -3.50
N LYS A 277 -15.29 -8.57 -2.71
CA LYS A 277 -16.65 -8.57 -2.12
C LYS A 277 -16.96 -9.78 -1.21
N THR A 278 -15.96 -10.31 -0.50
CA THR A 278 -16.18 -11.49 0.35
C THR A 278 -16.33 -11.18 1.84
N ARG A 279 -15.78 -10.07 2.35
CA ARG A 279 -15.59 -9.84 3.79
C ARG A 279 -16.49 -8.77 4.43
N ASN A 280 -17.01 -7.83 3.65
CA ASN A 280 -17.78 -6.68 4.16
C ASN A 280 -19.27 -6.72 3.78
N ARG A 281 -19.86 -7.91 3.55
CA ARG A 281 -21.23 -8.06 3.03
C ARG A 281 -22.29 -7.39 3.89
N ASP A 282 -22.09 -7.40 5.22
CA ASP A 282 -23.02 -6.85 6.20
C ASP A 282 -22.61 -5.45 6.69
N ALA A 283 -21.54 -4.89 6.16
CA ALA A 283 -21.07 -3.57 6.55
C ALA A 283 -21.75 -2.46 5.74
N HIS A 284 -22.04 -1.35 6.42
CA HIS A 284 -22.52 -0.16 5.75
C HIS A 284 -21.34 0.62 5.13
N LEU A 285 -21.25 0.61 3.80
CA LEU A 285 -20.06 1.13 3.09
C LEU A 285 -20.21 2.58 2.63
N ASN A 286 -21.34 3.24 2.86
CA ASN A 286 -21.58 4.66 2.48
C ASN A 286 -21.20 5.00 1.02
N GLY A 287 -21.40 4.08 0.09
CA GLY A 287 -21.04 4.24 -1.32
C GLY A 287 -19.60 3.90 -1.68
N TYR A 288 -18.77 3.48 -0.73
CA TYR A 288 -17.43 2.97 -0.99
C TYR A 288 -17.48 1.56 -1.62
N ASP A 289 -16.41 1.19 -2.34
CA ASP A 289 -16.29 -0.16 -2.89
C ASP A 289 -16.11 -1.23 -1.80
N ASP A 290 -16.50 -2.46 -2.10
CA ASP A 290 -16.47 -3.63 -1.21
C ASP A 290 -15.30 -4.57 -1.55
N TYR A 291 -14.13 -4.06 -1.89
CA TYR A 291 -12.95 -4.85 -2.27
C TYR A 291 -11.86 -4.87 -1.21
N LYS A 292 -11.88 -3.95 -0.29
CA LYS A 292 -10.88 -3.67 0.74
C LYS A 292 -11.55 -3.33 2.08
N ARG A 293 -10.88 -2.65 3.01
CA ARG A 293 -11.46 -2.16 4.28
C ARG A 293 -11.76 -3.27 5.27
N SER A 294 -10.93 -4.33 5.29
CA SER A 294 -11.08 -5.41 6.25
C SER A 294 -9.74 -5.81 6.87
N CYS A 295 -9.81 -6.40 8.08
CA CYS A 295 -8.64 -6.86 8.82
C CYS A 295 -8.04 -8.19 8.31
N HIS A 296 -8.59 -8.75 7.23
CA HIS A 296 -8.18 -10.04 6.71
C HIS A 296 -6.92 -9.94 5.83
N ASP A 297 -6.10 -10.99 5.84
CA ASP A 297 -4.86 -11.05 5.07
C ASP A 297 -5.07 -10.76 3.57
N GLY A 298 -6.25 -11.09 3.01
CA GLY A 298 -6.61 -10.70 1.64
C GLY A 298 -6.53 -9.20 1.36
N CYS A 299 -6.68 -8.35 2.38
CA CYS A 299 -6.55 -6.89 2.29
C CYS A 299 -5.28 -6.35 2.90
N LEU A 300 -4.80 -6.96 4.00
CA LEU A 300 -3.64 -6.45 4.72
C LEU A 300 -2.32 -6.95 4.15
N HIS A 301 -2.25 -8.22 3.73
CA HIS A 301 -1.02 -8.85 3.26
C HIS A 301 -0.73 -8.42 1.81
N VAL A 302 0.43 -7.79 1.62
CA VAL A 302 0.84 -7.19 0.36
C VAL A 302 2.23 -7.67 -0.05
N PRO A 303 2.58 -7.64 -1.35
CA PRO A 303 3.95 -7.90 -1.78
C PRO A 303 4.89 -6.81 -1.27
N LEU A 304 6.11 -7.20 -0.86
CA LEU A 304 7.19 -6.28 -0.53
C LEU A 304 8.53 -6.91 -0.92
N VAL A 305 9.21 -6.26 -1.85
CA VAL A 305 10.54 -6.63 -2.34
C VAL A 305 11.42 -5.38 -2.38
N ILE A 306 12.64 -5.47 -1.87
CA ILE A 306 13.63 -4.39 -1.96
C ILE A 306 14.90 -4.95 -2.59
N CYS A 307 15.36 -4.33 -3.68
CA CYS A 307 16.56 -4.74 -4.39
C CYS A 307 17.51 -3.56 -4.61
N GLY A 308 18.80 -3.79 -4.43
CA GLY A 308 19.86 -2.79 -4.60
C GLY A 308 20.43 -2.26 -3.29
N GLY A 309 21.59 -1.62 -3.36
CA GLY A 309 22.31 -1.11 -2.19
C GLY A 309 22.60 -2.21 -1.15
N PRO A 310 22.16 -2.05 0.12
CA PRO A 310 22.34 -3.06 1.16
C PRO A 310 21.33 -4.23 1.05
N PHE A 311 20.26 -4.09 0.28
CA PHE A 311 19.25 -5.12 0.06
C PHE A 311 19.62 -6.01 -1.13
N LYS A 312 20.34 -7.09 -0.86
CA LYS A 312 20.90 -7.99 -1.88
C LYS A 312 21.07 -9.43 -1.38
N GLY A 313 21.28 -10.34 -2.33
CA GLY A 313 21.71 -11.72 -2.06
C GLY A 313 20.57 -12.71 -1.95
N GLY A 314 19.38 -12.40 -2.49
CA GLY A 314 18.25 -13.34 -2.55
C GLY A 314 17.76 -13.77 -1.16
N ARG A 315 17.72 -12.82 -0.20
CA ARG A 315 17.34 -13.13 1.18
C ARG A 315 15.83 -13.10 1.35
N GLU A 316 15.32 -13.98 2.20
CA GLU A 316 13.93 -14.03 2.61
C GLU A 316 13.81 -13.59 4.09
N VAL A 317 12.87 -12.71 4.37
CA VAL A 317 12.49 -12.25 5.70
C VAL A 317 11.11 -12.80 6.01
N THR A 318 11.03 -13.70 6.97
CA THR A 318 9.79 -14.37 7.40
C THR A 318 9.12 -13.68 8.58
N GLU A 319 9.80 -12.74 9.21
CA GLU A 319 9.25 -11.89 10.25
C GLU A 319 8.13 -11.01 9.68
N LEU A 320 7.09 -10.78 10.50
CA LEU A 320 6.03 -9.86 10.13
C LEU A 320 6.57 -8.44 10.11
N VAL A 321 6.34 -7.71 9.02
CA VAL A 321 6.69 -6.30 8.89
C VAL A 321 5.45 -5.50 8.47
N SER A 322 5.38 -4.25 8.91
CA SER A 322 4.34 -3.33 8.47
C SER A 322 4.89 -2.35 7.44
N THR A 323 4.09 -2.03 6.43
CA THR A 323 4.48 -1.08 5.37
C THR A 323 4.65 0.36 5.89
N GLU A 324 4.29 0.66 7.13
CA GLU A 324 4.65 1.91 7.83
C GLU A 324 6.17 2.09 7.95
N SER A 325 6.93 1.00 7.84
CA SER A 325 8.40 0.98 7.89
C SER A 325 9.06 1.46 6.59
N ILE A 326 8.29 1.54 5.50
CA ILE A 326 8.81 1.95 4.18
C ILE A 326 9.42 3.36 4.22
N PRO A 327 8.71 4.43 4.64
CA PRO A 327 9.28 5.77 4.60
C PRO A 327 10.53 5.93 5.45
N LYS A 328 10.56 5.32 6.64
CA LYS A 328 11.75 5.34 7.52
C LYS A 328 12.95 4.62 6.88
N THR A 329 12.69 3.50 6.21
CA THR A 329 13.72 2.74 5.47
C THR A 329 14.29 3.54 4.30
N LEU A 330 13.42 4.17 3.49
CA LEU A 330 13.83 4.99 2.36
C LEU A 330 14.68 6.19 2.82
N LEU A 331 14.30 6.84 3.92
CA LEU A 331 15.06 7.94 4.51
C LEU A 331 16.41 7.48 5.08
N ALA A 332 16.46 6.32 5.73
CA ALA A 332 17.72 5.75 6.19
C ALA A 332 18.69 5.47 5.02
N LEU A 333 18.19 4.97 3.89
CA LEU A 333 18.98 4.79 2.65
C LEU A 333 19.49 6.11 2.09
N ALA A 334 18.74 7.20 2.27
CA ALA A 334 19.14 8.56 1.89
C ALA A 334 20.04 9.24 2.95
N GLY A 335 20.38 8.56 4.05
CA GLY A 335 21.22 9.10 5.12
C GLY A 335 20.49 10.04 6.10
N VAL A 336 19.16 10.03 6.11
CA VAL A 336 18.33 10.84 7.02
C VAL A 336 17.82 9.98 8.17
N ASP A 337 18.21 10.30 9.38
CA ASP A 337 17.67 9.70 10.60
C ASP A 337 16.45 10.51 11.08
N VAL A 338 15.31 9.87 11.10
CA VAL A 338 14.05 10.47 11.57
C VAL A 338 13.70 10.10 13.02
N GLY A 339 14.43 9.15 13.63
CA GLY A 339 14.17 8.71 15.01
C GLY A 339 12.71 8.31 15.24
N ASP A 340 12.11 8.84 16.31
CA ASP A 340 10.71 8.58 16.71
C ASP A 340 9.69 9.46 15.99
N ARG A 341 10.11 10.29 15.03
CA ARG A 341 9.19 11.10 14.22
C ARG A 341 8.35 10.26 13.25
N MET A 342 8.81 9.04 12.96
CA MET A 342 8.08 8.01 12.20
C MET A 342 8.01 6.73 13.04
N ILE A 343 6.84 6.09 13.03
CA ILE A 343 6.52 4.96 13.90
C ILE A 343 7.27 3.69 13.48
N GLY A 344 7.40 3.46 12.16
CA GLY A 344 8.00 2.27 11.60
C GLY A 344 9.45 2.03 12.01
N GLU A 345 9.96 0.88 11.69
CA GLU A 345 11.36 0.48 11.87
C GLU A 345 12.13 0.59 10.54
N ASN A 346 13.45 0.59 10.60
CA ASN A 346 14.25 0.44 9.39
C ASN A 346 14.25 -1.05 8.98
N LEU A 347 13.70 -1.38 7.83
CA LEU A 347 13.61 -2.76 7.34
C LEU A 347 15.00 -3.42 7.16
N LEU A 348 16.08 -2.64 6.96
CA LEU A 348 17.42 -3.20 6.93
C LEU A 348 17.81 -3.78 8.30
N ASP A 349 17.37 -3.19 9.40
CA ASP A 349 17.64 -3.71 10.73
C ASP A 349 16.91 -5.04 10.99
N VAL A 350 15.74 -5.23 10.40
CA VAL A 350 15.01 -6.53 10.41
C VAL A 350 15.80 -7.57 9.61
N VAL A 351 16.24 -7.22 8.40
CA VAL A 351 17.04 -8.10 7.53
C VAL A 351 18.34 -8.53 8.20
N GLU A 352 18.97 -7.64 8.95
CA GLU A 352 20.23 -7.87 9.66
C GLU A 352 20.04 -8.42 11.08
N LYS A 353 18.79 -8.63 11.51
CA LYS A 353 18.40 -9.14 12.84
C LYS A 353 19.05 -8.37 13.99
N LYS A 354 19.08 -7.04 13.90
CA LYS A 354 19.72 -6.17 14.90
C LYS A 354 18.94 -6.05 16.20
N ASN A 355 17.66 -6.43 16.23
CA ASN A 355 16.80 -6.36 17.40
C ASN A 355 16.17 -7.71 17.73
N ASP A 356 16.83 -8.47 18.59
CA ASP A 356 16.37 -9.79 19.03
C ASP A 356 15.07 -9.75 19.86
N ASN A 357 14.71 -8.58 20.42
CA ASN A 357 13.50 -8.37 21.23
C ASN A 357 12.34 -7.77 20.43
N ARG A 358 12.43 -7.71 19.12
CA ARG A 358 11.38 -7.21 18.25
C ARG A 358 10.11 -8.03 18.40
N ALA A 359 8.99 -7.37 18.67
CA ALA A 359 7.69 -8.03 18.66
C ALA A 359 7.37 -8.45 17.21
N ASN A 360 7.19 -9.76 16.99
CA ASN A 360 6.83 -10.29 15.67
C ASN A 360 5.32 -10.20 15.44
N GLU A 361 4.85 -8.97 15.31
CA GLU A 361 3.44 -8.64 15.12
C GLU A 361 3.26 -7.33 14.38
N VAL A 362 2.10 -7.12 13.79
CA VAL A 362 1.71 -5.88 13.13
C VAL A 362 0.34 -5.42 13.62
N PHE A 363 0.16 -4.12 13.67
CA PHE A 363 -1.08 -3.45 14.02
C PHE A 363 -1.70 -2.81 12.78
N ALA A 364 -3.04 -2.87 12.65
CA ALA A 364 -3.73 -2.17 11.59
C ALA A 364 -5.02 -1.50 12.09
N GLN A 365 -5.33 -0.38 11.45
CA GLN A 365 -6.57 0.38 11.62
C GLN A 365 -7.50 0.08 10.45
N ILE A 366 -8.79 -0.05 10.71
CA ILE A 366 -9.83 -0.26 9.71
C ILE A 366 -10.78 0.93 9.76
N SER A 367 -11.11 1.47 8.60
CA SER A 367 -12.03 2.60 8.46
C SER A 367 -13.03 2.37 7.32
N GLU A 368 -13.93 3.30 7.14
CA GLU A 368 -14.97 3.35 6.12
C GLU A 368 -16.01 2.22 6.26
N SER A 369 -15.64 0.95 6.19
CA SER A 369 -16.56 -0.18 6.44
C SER A 369 -16.97 -0.26 7.91
N ARG A 370 -16.05 0.02 8.80
CA ARG A 370 -16.22 0.07 10.26
C ARG A 370 -15.07 0.87 10.89
N CYS A 371 -15.26 1.38 12.09
CA CYS A 371 -14.16 1.86 12.91
C CYS A 371 -13.57 0.65 13.65
N GLY A 372 -12.47 0.09 13.18
CA GLY A 372 -11.90 -1.17 13.69
C GLY A 372 -10.40 -1.12 13.92
N ARG A 373 -9.92 -2.09 14.69
CA ARG A 373 -8.48 -2.30 14.97
C ARG A 373 -8.16 -3.78 14.91
N CYS A 374 -6.97 -4.12 14.47
CA CYS A 374 -6.53 -5.50 14.55
C CYS A 374 -5.04 -5.63 14.85
N ILE A 375 -4.69 -6.78 15.43
CA ILE A 375 -3.32 -7.27 15.59
C ILE A 375 -3.15 -8.57 14.82
N ARG A 376 -2.07 -8.67 14.03
CA ARG A 376 -1.67 -9.87 13.32
C ARG A 376 -0.33 -10.34 13.87
N THR A 377 -0.29 -11.54 14.41
CA THR A 377 0.91 -12.23 14.87
C THR A 377 1.23 -13.40 13.94
N ALA A 378 2.34 -14.08 14.11
CA ALA A 378 2.64 -15.28 13.31
C ALA A 378 1.54 -16.36 13.41
N ASP A 379 0.94 -16.49 14.60
CA ASP A 379 0.02 -17.59 14.91
C ASP A 379 -1.46 -17.19 14.88
N TYR A 380 -1.77 -15.91 15.08
CA TYR A 380 -3.16 -15.43 15.24
C TYR A 380 -3.39 -14.09 14.56
N MET A 381 -4.64 -13.87 14.16
CA MET A 381 -5.19 -12.55 13.85
C MET A 381 -6.37 -12.29 14.78
N TYR A 382 -6.36 -11.15 15.47
CA TYR A 382 -7.46 -10.73 16.33
C TYR A 382 -7.87 -9.30 15.98
N SER A 383 -9.17 -9.06 15.86
CA SER A 383 -9.73 -7.75 15.55
C SER A 383 -10.91 -7.38 16.40
N VAL A 384 -11.11 -6.08 16.53
CA VAL A 384 -12.22 -5.44 17.22
C VAL A 384 -12.84 -4.35 16.35
N TYR A 385 -14.11 -4.04 16.59
CA TYR A 385 -14.81 -2.94 15.93
C TYR A 385 -15.57 -2.09 16.96
N ALA A 386 -15.87 -0.85 16.63
CA ALA A 386 -16.64 0.06 17.48
C ALA A 386 -18.14 -0.04 17.13
N PRO A 387 -18.99 -0.64 17.99
CA PRO A 387 -20.42 -0.80 17.73
C PRO A 387 -21.12 0.55 17.57
N GLY A 388 -21.91 0.71 16.50
CA GLY A 388 -22.68 1.92 16.24
C GLY A 388 -21.87 3.14 15.76
N VAL A 389 -20.55 2.99 15.57
CA VAL A 389 -19.68 4.05 15.06
C VAL A 389 -19.51 3.90 13.55
N ASN A 390 -19.80 4.98 12.80
CA ASN A 390 -19.56 5.03 11.36
C ASN A 390 -18.06 5.23 11.08
N GLY A 391 -17.40 4.23 10.51
CA GLY A 391 -15.97 4.26 10.19
C GLY A 391 -15.56 5.26 9.10
N GLY A 392 -16.54 5.82 8.36
CA GLY A 392 -16.33 6.92 7.42
C GLY A 392 -16.37 8.31 8.07
N GLU A 393 -16.84 8.41 9.30
CA GLU A 393 -17.00 9.67 10.03
C GLU A 393 -16.09 9.78 11.26
N ALA A 394 -15.74 8.65 11.87
CA ALA A 394 -14.90 8.61 13.06
C ALA A 394 -13.63 7.78 12.84
N ALA A 395 -12.49 8.37 13.20
CA ALA A 395 -11.18 7.71 13.10
C ALA A 395 -10.93 6.70 14.22
N ALA A 396 -11.54 6.89 15.41
CA ALA A 396 -11.32 6.10 16.61
C ALA A 396 -12.57 6.06 17.47
N SER A 397 -12.57 5.21 18.51
CA SER A 397 -13.62 5.08 19.50
C SER A 397 -13.02 4.76 20.87
N ASP A 398 -13.71 5.17 21.96
CA ASP A 398 -13.34 4.80 23.32
C ASP A 398 -13.80 3.37 23.71
N VAL A 399 -14.70 2.78 22.90
CA VAL A 399 -15.25 1.45 23.16
C VAL A 399 -15.25 0.63 21.89
N TYR A 400 -14.69 -0.57 21.98
CA TYR A 400 -14.70 -1.57 20.93
C TYR A 400 -15.32 -2.87 21.46
N ALA A 401 -15.77 -3.73 20.55
CA ALA A 401 -16.21 -5.09 20.83
C ALA A 401 -15.40 -6.10 20.01
N ASP A 402 -15.33 -7.34 20.46
CA ASP A 402 -14.72 -8.44 19.70
C ASP A 402 -15.35 -8.56 18.31
N ASP A 403 -14.52 -8.78 17.26
CA ASP A 403 -14.98 -8.95 15.87
C ASP A 403 -14.55 -10.33 15.34
N PHE A 404 -13.25 -10.54 15.15
CA PHE A 404 -12.71 -11.78 14.62
C PHE A 404 -11.50 -12.27 15.43
N LEU A 405 -11.38 -13.59 15.54
CA LEU A 405 -10.16 -14.29 15.95
C LEU A 405 -9.93 -15.47 15.00
N TYR A 406 -8.74 -15.55 14.41
CA TYR A 406 -8.35 -16.67 13.57
C TYR A 406 -7.06 -17.30 14.08
N ASP A 407 -7.02 -18.65 14.10
CA ASP A 407 -5.82 -19.45 14.33
C ASP A 407 -5.12 -19.68 12.99
N MET A 408 -4.10 -18.88 12.69
CA MET A 408 -3.47 -18.85 11.37
C MET A 408 -2.71 -20.13 11.01
N LYS A 409 -2.37 -20.97 11.99
CA LYS A 409 -1.78 -22.29 11.73
C LYS A 409 -2.80 -23.32 11.24
N LYS A 410 -4.04 -23.23 11.74
CA LYS A 410 -5.11 -24.15 11.38
C LYS A 410 -5.97 -23.61 10.24
N ASP A 411 -6.07 -22.29 10.16
CA ASP A 411 -6.93 -21.57 9.22
C ASP A 411 -6.19 -20.39 8.58
N PRO A 412 -5.18 -20.64 7.74
CA PRO A 412 -4.38 -19.58 7.12
C PRO A 412 -5.18 -18.70 6.15
N TRP A 413 -6.38 -19.12 5.76
CA TRP A 413 -7.28 -18.37 4.87
C TRP A 413 -8.41 -17.65 5.62
N GLN A 414 -8.41 -17.72 6.97
CA GLN A 414 -9.34 -16.96 7.81
C GLN A 414 -10.82 -17.25 7.48
N LEU A 415 -11.18 -18.52 7.41
CA LEU A 415 -12.53 -19.01 7.07
C LEU A 415 -13.37 -19.28 8.33
N ASN A 416 -12.74 -19.58 9.48
CA ASN A 416 -13.40 -20.01 10.71
C ASN A 416 -13.12 -19.02 11.84
N ASN A 417 -14.06 -18.09 12.09
CA ASN A 417 -13.96 -17.16 13.21
C ASN A 417 -14.18 -17.90 14.55
N VAL A 418 -13.15 -17.91 15.38
CA VAL A 418 -13.15 -18.59 16.71
C VAL A 418 -13.23 -17.61 17.87
N VAL A 419 -13.61 -16.36 17.66
CA VAL A 419 -13.64 -15.29 18.69
C VAL A 419 -14.53 -15.63 19.88
N ALA A 420 -15.63 -16.38 19.65
CA ALA A 420 -16.58 -16.83 20.67
C ALA A 420 -16.28 -18.24 21.22
N ASP A 421 -15.24 -18.94 20.72
CA ASP A 421 -14.91 -20.29 21.17
C ASP A 421 -14.15 -20.24 22.51
N PRO A 422 -14.70 -20.86 23.59
CA PRO A 422 -14.05 -20.89 24.90
C PRO A 422 -12.64 -21.50 24.90
N ALA A 423 -12.33 -22.39 23.95
CA ALA A 423 -11.00 -22.97 23.81
C ALA A 423 -9.89 -21.95 23.52
N TYR A 424 -10.26 -20.79 22.96
CA TYR A 424 -9.36 -19.69 22.64
C TYR A 424 -9.41 -18.53 23.64
N ALA A 425 -10.16 -18.64 24.76
CA ALA A 425 -10.35 -17.54 25.70
C ALA A 425 -9.03 -16.97 26.27
N VAL A 426 -8.04 -17.82 26.56
CA VAL A 426 -6.73 -17.38 27.06
C VAL A 426 -5.95 -16.62 26.00
N VAL A 427 -5.91 -17.15 24.78
CA VAL A 427 -5.24 -16.50 23.63
C VAL A 427 -5.91 -15.18 23.30
N LYS A 428 -7.26 -15.14 23.29
CA LYS A 428 -8.03 -13.91 23.06
C LYS A 428 -7.67 -12.83 24.09
N ALA A 429 -7.62 -13.19 25.38
CA ALA A 429 -7.26 -12.24 26.44
C ALA A 429 -5.83 -11.67 26.27
N GLU A 430 -4.86 -12.50 25.90
CA GLU A 430 -3.50 -12.07 25.61
C GLU A 430 -3.44 -11.12 24.41
N LEU A 431 -4.09 -11.48 23.31
CA LEU A 431 -4.12 -10.65 22.09
C LEU A 431 -4.86 -9.33 22.31
N ARG A 432 -5.91 -9.33 23.15
CA ARG A 432 -6.63 -8.11 23.56
C ARG A 432 -5.70 -7.13 24.27
N GLU A 433 -4.89 -7.60 25.22
CA GLU A 433 -3.91 -6.75 25.90
C GLU A 433 -2.84 -6.20 24.94
N ARG A 434 -2.32 -7.04 24.07
CA ARG A 434 -1.33 -6.61 23.06
C ARG A 434 -1.95 -5.57 22.10
N LEU A 435 -3.18 -5.78 21.66
CA LEU A 435 -3.91 -4.82 20.81
C LEU A 435 -4.13 -3.49 21.52
N LEU A 436 -4.55 -3.51 22.80
CA LEU A 436 -4.70 -2.30 23.60
C LEU A 436 -3.40 -1.51 23.74
N ASN A 437 -2.27 -2.19 23.92
CA ASN A 437 -0.95 -1.55 23.97
C ASN A 437 -0.59 -0.90 22.63
N TRP A 438 -0.95 -1.52 21.51
CA TRP A 438 -0.76 -0.93 20.18
C TRP A 438 -1.64 0.30 19.95
N ILE A 439 -2.93 0.23 20.33
CA ILE A 439 -3.85 1.37 20.21
C ILE A 439 -3.33 2.55 21.05
N GLU A 440 -2.94 2.30 22.31
CA GLU A 440 -2.40 3.33 23.18
C GLU A 440 -1.13 3.99 22.60
N ARG A 441 -0.23 3.17 22.03
CA ARG A 441 0.99 3.66 21.37
C ARG A 441 0.70 4.46 20.12
N ALA A 442 -0.25 4.01 19.28
CA ALA A 442 -0.55 4.61 17.98
C ALA A 442 -1.49 5.83 18.08
N GLU A 443 -2.36 5.87 19.09
CA GLU A 443 -3.48 6.82 19.16
C GLU A 443 -3.45 7.68 20.44
N GLY A 444 -2.55 7.36 21.38
CA GLY A 444 -2.41 8.10 22.64
C GLY A 444 -3.55 7.87 23.65
N ALA A 445 -4.46 6.93 23.36
CA ALA A 445 -5.60 6.59 24.22
C ALA A 445 -5.76 5.08 24.33
N ARG A 446 -6.18 4.60 25.50
CA ARG A 446 -6.45 3.18 25.77
C ARG A 446 -7.96 2.95 25.88
N PRO A 447 -8.63 2.43 24.86
CA PRO A 447 -10.07 2.19 24.89
C PRO A 447 -10.44 0.97 25.75
N THR A 448 -11.74 0.77 25.94
CA THR A 448 -12.29 -0.47 26.51
C THR A 448 -12.66 -1.43 25.37
N ILE A 449 -12.33 -2.73 25.51
CA ILE A 449 -12.81 -3.78 24.63
C ILE A 449 -13.77 -4.68 25.39
N THR A 450 -15.01 -4.78 24.89
CA THR A 450 -16.06 -5.67 25.43
C THR A 450 -16.09 -7.00 24.66
N ASP A 451 -16.72 -8.01 25.27
CA ASP A 451 -16.96 -9.30 24.58
C ASP A 451 -18.05 -9.19 23.54
#